data_e761dfa585efd670c916cf704a9de009
#
_entry.id   e761dfa585efd670c916cf704a9de009
#
_cell.length_a   1.000
_cell.length_b   1.000
_cell.length_c   1.000
_cell.angle_alpha   90.00
_cell.angle_beta   90.00
_cell.angle_gamma   90.00
#
_symmetry.space_group_name_H-M   'P 1'
#
loop_
_entity.id
_entity.type
_entity.pdbx_description
1 polymer ?
#
loop_
_entity_poly.entity_id
_entity_poly.type
_entity_poly.pdbx_seq_one_letter_code
_entity_poly.pdbx_strand_id
1 'polypeptide(L)'
;MKRVVIYYSLNGNCEMVSEKIAELTGADVLRIEPLKSYPDKGAKKFIWGGKSAVMGEMPPLRPYEFDAKKYDCIIIGFPVWAGNITPPIRTFVNDNLESLKEKKIAAFACQSGSGADKAFKRLNDMLNRDKLDATLVLIDPKDRPKSENENMIKEFCDKVELLQ
;
A
#
# COMPACT_ATOMS: atom_id res chain seq x y z
N MET A 1 15.62 -6.52 12.27
CA MET A 1 14.37 -6.85 11.52
C MET A 1 14.53 -6.38 10.08
N LYS A 2 14.41 -7.28 9.10
CA LYS A 2 14.46 -6.92 7.68
C LYS A 2 13.07 -6.55 7.17
N ARG A 3 12.96 -5.42 6.45
CA ARG A 3 11.69 -4.82 6.00
C ARG A 3 11.64 -4.68 4.50
N VAL A 4 10.43 -4.69 3.94
CA VAL A 4 10.18 -4.35 2.55
C VAL A 4 8.91 -3.49 2.44
N VAL A 5 8.96 -2.46 1.61
CA VAL A 5 7.80 -1.67 1.19
C VAL A 5 7.30 -2.20 -0.15
N ILE A 6 6.09 -2.71 -0.16
CA ILE A 6 5.41 -3.22 -1.36
C ILE A 6 4.28 -2.26 -1.68
N TYR A 7 4.31 -1.66 -2.87
CA TYR A 7 3.35 -0.63 -3.19
C TYR A 7 2.90 -0.63 -4.65
N TYR A 8 1.74 -0.02 -4.87
CA TYR A 8 1.26 0.42 -6.16
C TYR A 8 1.05 1.94 -6.14
N SER A 9 1.36 2.61 -7.25
CA SER A 9 1.15 4.05 -7.39
C SER A 9 0.73 4.39 -8.81
N LEU A 10 -0.38 5.14 -8.96
CA LEU A 10 -0.84 5.61 -10.26
C LEU A 10 -0.26 6.99 -10.60
N ASN A 11 -0.30 7.93 -9.64
CA ASN A 11 0.08 9.33 -9.84
C ASN A 11 1.36 9.74 -9.10
N GLY A 12 2.04 8.78 -8.44
CA GLY A 12 3.30 9.03 -7.73
C GLY A 12 3.15 9.40 -6.25
N ASN A 13 1.93 9.50 -5.69
CA ASN A 13 1.74 9.76 -4.26
C ASN A 13 2.32 8.62 -3.40
N CYS A 14 1.94 7.38 -3.67
CA CYS A 14 2.45 6.23 -2.91
C CYS A 14 3.92 5.93 -3.21
N GLU A 15 4.40 6.23 -4.40
CA GLU A 15 5.82 6.10 -4.76
C GLU A 15 6.69 7.00 -3.88
N MET A 16 6.38 8.30 -3.80
CA MET A 16 7.10 9.24 -2.95
C MET A 16 7.10 8.82 -1.48
N VAL A 17 5.96 8.36 -0.96
CA VAL A 17 5.86 7.88 0.44
C VAL A 17 6.69 6.62 0.65
N SER A 18 6.67 5.68 -0.31
CA SER A 18 7.47 4.44 -0.24
C SER A 18 8.97 4.72 -0.19
N GLU A 19 9.44 5.63 -1.03
CA GLU A 19 10.85 6.06 -1.05
C GLU A 19 11.26 6.68 0.30
N LYS A 20 10.39 7.54 0.85
CA LYS A 20 10.66 8.18 2.15
C LYS A 20 10.69 7.19 3.31
N ILE A 21 9.76 6.22 3.32
CA ILE A 21 9.76 5.14 4.33
C ILE A 21 11.02 4.30 4.19
N ALA A 22 11.41 3.94 2.97
CA ALA A 22 12.62 3.16 2.72
C ALA A 22 13.89 3.90 3.17
N GLU A 23 13.99 5.20 2.90
CA GLU A 23 15.08 6.05 3.36
C GLU A 23 15.20 6.05 4.90
N LEU A 24 14.08 6.15 5.61
CA LEU A 24 14.05 6.25 7.07
C LEU A 24 14.27 4.90 7.77
N THR A 25 13.85 3.78 7.16
CA THR A 25 13.84 2.46 7.81
C THR A 25 14.86 1.47 7.24
N GLY A 26 15.53 1.82 6.15
CA GLY A 26 16.41 0.90 5.43
C GLY A 26 15.66 -0.27 4.78
N ALA A 27 14.36 -0.13 4.52
CA ALA A 27 13.56 -1.17 3.89
C ALA A 27 13.88 -1.32 2.39
N ASP A 28 13.83 -2.55 1.89
CA ASP A 28 13.80 -2.80 0.46
C ASP A 28 12.48 -2.26 -0.14
N VAL A 29 12.46 -1.97 -1.44
CA VAL A 29 11.28 -1.44 -2.11
C VAL A 29 10.89 -2.33 -3.28
N LEU A 30 9.59 -2.68 -3.36
CA LEU A 30 9.02 -3.45 -4.46
C LEU A 30 7.75 -2.75 -4.98
N ARG A 31 7.82 -2.25 -6.21
CA ARG A 31 6.67 -1.70 -6.92
C ARG A 31 5.89 -2.81 -7.60
N ILE A 32 4.59 -2.87 -7.38
CA ILE A 32 3.67 -3.81 -8.04
C ILE A 32 2.96 -3.09 -9.18
N GLU A 33 3.00 -3.69 -10.37
CA GLU A 33 2.38 -3.14 -11.57
C GLU A 33 1.39 -4.15 -12.19
N PRO A 34 0.19 -3.72 -12.58
CA PRO A 34 -0.69 -4.56 -13.36
C PRO A 34 -0.14 -4.75 -14.77
N LEU A 35 -0.42 -5.90 -15.37
CA LEU A 35 -0.01 -6.18 -16.75
C LEU A 35 -0.60 -5.17 -17.74
N LYS A 36 -1.85 -4.75 -17.50
CA LYS A 36 -2.53 -3.65 -18.19
C LYS A 36 -2.59 -2.43 -17.26
N SER A 37 -1.95 -1.33 -17.66
CA SER A 37 -1.97 -0.09 -16.89
C SER A 37 -3.36 0.55 -16.84
N TYR A 38 -3.70 1.16 -15.71
CA TYR A 38 -4.92 1.96 -15.59
C TYR A 38 -4.74 3.33 -16.26
N PRO A 39 -5.84 3.96 -16.72
CA PRO A 39 -5.78 5.34 -17.21
C PRO A 39 -5.29 6.28 -16.10
N ASP A 40 -4.28 7.09 -16.39
CA ASP A 40 -3.67 8.03 -15.45
C ASP A 40 -4.21 9.46 -15.55
N LYS A 41 -4.99 9.76 -16.59
CA LYS A 41 -5.50 11.11 -16.90
C LYS A 41 -7.01 11.15 -17.03
N GLY A 42 -7.57 12.30 -16.64
CA GLY A 42 -8.98 12.64 -16.82
C GLY A 42 -9.96 11.85 -15.94
N ALA A 43 -11.26 11.99 -16.23
CA ALA A 43 -12.32 11.31 -15.47
C ALA A 43 -12.26 9.78 -15.58
N LYS A 44 -11.65 9.26 -16.65
CA LYS A 44 -11.52 7.80 -16.88
C LYS A 44 -10.79 7.09 -15.74
N LYS A 45 -9.78 7.74 -15.13
CA LYS A 45 -9.04 7.15 -14.01
C LYS A 45 -9.93 6.83 -12.81
N PHE A 46 -10.89 7.71 -12.50
CA PHE A 46 -11.82 7.52 -11.39
C PHE A 46 -12.87 6.46 -11.69
N ILE A 47 -13.38 6.44 -12.93
CA ILE A 47 -14.42 5.49 -13.35
C ILE A 47 -13.85 4.08 -13.40
N TRP A 48 -12.73 3.87 -14.08
CA TRP A 48 -12.13 2.54 -14.25
C TRP A 48 -11.49 2.03 -12.96
N GLY A 49 -10.67 2.86 -12.30
CA GLY A 49 -10.03 2.47 -11.05
C GLY A 49 -11.02 2.22 -9.92
N GLY A 50 -11.99 3.12 -9.74
CA GLY A 50 -13.04 2.97 -8.73
C GLY A 50 -13.93 1.75 -8.99
N LYS A 51 -14.37 1.53 -10.23
CA LYS A 51 -15.16 0.36 -10.61
C LYS A 51 -14.41 -0.94 -10.36
N SER A 52 -13.17 -1.04 -10.83
CA SER A 52 -12.32 -2.20 -10.66
C SER A 52 -12.08 -2.51 -9.16
N ALA A 53 -11.84 -1.48 -8.34
CA ALA A 53 -11.67 -1.63 -6.90
C ALA A 53 -12.96 -2.11 -6.20
N VAL A 54 -14.12 -1.54 -6.54
CA VAL A 54 -15.43 -1.93 -5.97
C VAL A 54 -15.81 -3.35 -6.34
N MET A 55 -15.55 -3.76 -7.59
CA MET A 55 -15.83 -5.14 -8.05
C MET A 55 -14.87 -6.18 -7.50
N GLY A 56 -13.82 -5.77 -6.79
CA GLY A 56 -12.86 -6.69 -6.19
C GLY A 56 -11.97 -7.38 -7.22
N GLU A 57 -11.71 -6.74 -8.34
CA GLU A 57 -10.87 -7.30 -9.39
C GLU A 57 -9.45 -7.60 -8.92
N MET A 58 -8.89 -8.67 -9.47
CA MET A 58 -7.51 -9.10 -9.24
C MET A 58 -6.83 -9.24 -10.61
N PRO A 59 -6.34 -8.13 -11.20
CA PRO A 59 -5.70 -8.17 -12.50
C PRO A 59 -4.38 -8.95 -12.44
N PRO A 60 -3.96 -9.58 -13.54
CA PRO A 60 -2.63 -10.17 -13.64
C PRO A 60 -1.57 -9.09 -13.47
N LEU A 61 -0.50 -9.42 -12.76
CA LEU A 61 0.62 -8.53 -12.49
C LEU A 61 1.76 -8.73 -13.48
N ARG A 62 2.54 -7.69 -13.71
CA ARG A 62 3.86 -7.83 -14.35
C ARG A 62 4.73 -8.72 -13.47
N PRO A 63 5.67 -9.47 -14.05
CA PRO A 63 6.61 -10.29 -13.27
C PRO A 63 7.32 -9.45 -12.20
N TYR A 64 7.39 -9.99 -10.98
CA TYR A 64 8.12 -9.42 -9.85
C TYR A 64 8.80 -10.53 -9.07
N GLU A 65 9.86 -10.18 -8.34
CA GLU A 65 10.55 -11.11 -7.44
C GLU A 65 10.23 -10.75 -5.98
N PHE A 66 9.63 -11.67 -5.27
CA PHE A 66 9.32 -11.53 -3.86
C PHE A 66 9.51 -12.86 -3.12
N ASP A 67 10.33 -12.84 -2.09
CA ASP A 67 10.51 -13.94 -1.17
C ASP A 67 10.24 -13.47 0.26
N ALA A 68 9.06 -13.79 0.78
CA ALA A 68 8.63 -13.38 2.11
C ALA A 68 9.57 -13.88 3.23
N LYS A 69 10.33 -14.96 3.01
CA LYS A 69 11.29 -15.49 4.01
C LYS A 69 12.42 -14.53 4.32
N LYS A 70 12.70 -13.61 3.41
CA LYS A 70 13.75 -12.60 3.59
C LYS A 70 13.35 -11.47 4.53
N TYR A 71 12.06 -11.34 4.85
CA TYR A 71 11.52 -10.19 5.57
C TYR A 71 10.76 -10.58 6.82
N ASP A 72 10.92 -9.80 7.85
CA ASP A 72 10.20 -9.92 9.11
C ASP A 72 8.94 -9.05 9.11
N CYS A 73 9.01 -7.89 8.45
CA CYS A 73 7.93 -6.91 8.35
C CYS A 73 7.69 -6.51 6.89
N ILE A 74 6.43 -6.54 6.49
CA ILE A 74 5.95 -6.12 5.18
C ILE A 74 5.14 -4.83 5.35
N ILE A 75 5.51 -3.80 4.62
CA ILE A 75 4.79 -2.52 4.59
C ILE A 75 4.04 -2.42 3.27
N ILE A 76 2.72 -2.37 3.30
CA ILE A 76 1.88 -2.37 2.10
C ILE A 76 1.38 -0.95 1.84
N GLY A 77 1.68 -0.39 0.66
CA GLY A 77 1.30 0.96 0.25
C GLY A 77 0.37 0.99 -0.96
N PHE A 78 -0.72 1.77 -0.89
CA PHE A 78 -1.68 1.87 -1.97
C PHE A 78 -2.47 3.19 -1.97
N PRO A 79 -2.88 3.68 -3.15
CA PRO A 79 -3.91 4.70 -3.23
C PRO A 79 -5.29 4.11 -2.89
N VAL A 80 -6.13 4.88 -2.20
CA VAL A 80 -7.51 4.49 -1.88
C VAL A 80 -8.40 4.76 -3.09
N TRP A 81 -8.99 3.70 -3.63
CA TRP A 81 -9.97 3.80 -4.70
C TRP A 81 -11.34 3.34 -4.23
N ALA A 82 -12.29 4.26 -4.15
CA ALA A 82 -13.66 4.01 -3.70
C ALA A 82 -13.71 3.27 -2.33
N GLY A 83 -12.85 3.66 -1.39
CA GLY A 83 -12.77 3.04 -0.06
C GLY A 83 -12.21 1.62 -0.07
N ASN A 84 -11.43 1.25 -1.09
CA ASN A 84 -10.82 -0.08 -1.23
C ASN A 84 -9.32 0.02 -1.46
N ILE A 85 -8.65 -1.12 -1.21
CA ILE A 85 -7.31 -1.37 -1.70
C ILE A 85 -7.34 -1.46 -3.23
N THR A 86 -6.27 -0.99 -3.87
CA THR A 86 -6.17 -1.06 -5.33
C THR A 86 -6.06 -2.49 -5.83
N PRO A 87 -6.66 -2.81 -6.98
CA PRO A 87 -6.64 -4.15 -7.54
C PRO A 87 -5.27 -4.81 -7.66
N PRO A 88 -4.19 -4.12 -8.09
CA PRO A 88 -2.85 -4.73 -8.13
C PRO A 88 -2.36 -5.21 -6.77
N ILE A 89 -2.58 -4.41 -5.71
CA ILE A 89 -2.21 -4.80 -4.35
C ILE A 89 -3.08 -5.96 -3.86
N ARG A 90 -4.36 -5.99 -4.23
CA ARG A 90 -5.24 -7.12 -3.93
C ARG A 90 -4.70 -8.41 -4.54
N THR A 91 -4.29 -8.39 -5.81
CA THR A 91 -3.67 -9.54 -6.47
C THR A 91 -2.42 -9.99 -5.72
N PHE A 92 -1.51 -9.05 -5.42
CA PHE A 92 -0.28 -9.36 -4.69
C PHE A 92 -0.55 -10.03 -3.33
N VAL A 93 -1.48 -9.48 -2.54
CA VAL A 93 -1.84 -10.04 -1.23
C VAL A 93 -2.44 -11.43 -1.37
N ASN A 94 -3.35 -11.63 -2.34
CA ASN A 94 -3.96 -12.93 -2.61
C ASN A 94 -2.93 -13.99 -2.99
N ASP A 95 -2.02 -13.66 -3.90
CA ASP A 95 -1.02 -14.59 -4.42
C ASP A 95 0.04 -14.98 -3.37
N ASN A 96 0.24 -14.13 -2.37
CA ASN A 96 1.22 -14.33 -1.31
C ASN A 96 0.61 -14.59 0.08
N LEU A 97 -0.70 -14.81 0.18
CA LEU A 97 -1.46 -14.83 1.43
C LEU A 97 -0.84 -15.74 2.49
N GLU A 98 -0.48 -16.98 2.13
CA GLU A 98 0.08 -17.95 3.06
C GLU A 98 1.43 -17.48 3.64
N SER A 99 2.25 -16.85 2.83
CA SER A 99 3.58 -16.37 3.25
C SER A 99 3.52 -15.06 4.06
N LEU A 100 2.39 -14.35 4.02
CA LEU A 100 2.18 -13.12 4.77
C LEU A 100 1.57 -13.34 6.16
N LYS A 101 0.96 -14.49 6.44
CA LYS A 101 0.22 -14.77 7.68
C LYS A 101 1.04 -14.52 8.95
N GLU A 102 2.27 -14.99 8.96
CA GLU A 102 3.16 -14.92 10.14
C GLU A 102 4.03 -13.64 10.18
N LYS A 103 3.80 -12.71 9.24
CA LYS A 103 4.61 -11.50 9.15
C LYS A 103 3.99 -10.35 9.96
N LYS A 104 4.83 -9.43 10.42
CA LYS A 104 4.36 -8.13 10.84
C LYS A 104 3.92 -7.36 9.60
N ILE A 105 2.70 -6.83 9.63
CA ILE A 105 2.13 -6.10 8.49
C ILE A 105 1.76 -4.69 8.92
N ALA A 106 2.46 -3.73 8.36
CA ALA A 106 2.08 -2.32 8.41
C ALA A 106 1.50 -1.90 7.05
N ALA A 107 0.73 -0.82 7.03
CA ALA A 107 0.25 -0.30 5.76
C ALA A 107 0.15 1.23 5.77
N PHE A 108 0.34 1.83 4.59
CA PHE A 108 0.00 3.23 4.37
C PHE A 108 -0.93 3.38 3.17
N ALA A 109 -1.78 4.39 3.25
CA ALA A 109 -2.75 4.71 2.22
C ALA A 109 -2.68 6.18 1.85
N CYS A 110 -2.63 6.47 0.54
CA CYS A 110 -2.79 7.81 0.01
C CYS A 110 -4.22 7.95 -0.52
N GLN A 111 -4.94 8.96 -0.03
CA GLN A 111 -6.32 9.22 -0.43
C GLN A 111 -6.49 10.70 -0.83
N SER A 112 -7.49 10.98 -1.67
CA SER A 112 -7.83 12.36 -2.04
C SER A 112 -8.83 13.01 -1.09
N GLY A 113 -9.59 12.22 -0.36
CA GLY A 113 -10.59 12.68 0.60
C GLY A 113 -10.75 11.73 1.78
N SER A 114 -11.33 10.56 1.56
CA SER A 114 -11.67 9.60 2.61
C SER A 114 -11.63 8.16 2.11
N GLY A 115 -11.84 7.20 3.02
CA GLY A 115 -12.01 5.79 2.72
C GLY A 115 -10.83 4.90 3.11
N ALA A 116 -9.72 5.45 3.62
CA ALA A 116 -8.57 4.67 4.05
C ALA A 116 -8.93 3.65 5.15
N ASP A 117 -9.74 4.03 6.15
CA ASP A 117 -10.14 3.10 7.22
C ASP A 117 -10.88 1.88 6.67
N LYS A 118 -11.78 2.10 5.71
CA LYS A 118 -12.50 1.02 5.04
C LYS A 118 -11.55 0.14 4.22
N ALA A 119 -10.57 0.76 3.54
CA ALA A 119 -9.56 0.02 2.79
C ALA A 119 -8.66 -0.83 3.71
N PHE A 120 -8.21 -0.29 4.84
CA PHE A 120 -7.45 -1.05 5.84
C PHE A 120 -8.27 -2.19 6.44
N LYS A 121 -9.57 -1.97 6.73
CA LYS A 121 -10.44 -3.06 7.18
C LYS A 121 -10.49 -4.19 6.15
N ARG A 122 -10.64 -3.87 4.88
CA ARG A 122 -10.64 -4.87 3.80
C ARG A 122 -9.29 -5.60 3.68
N LEU A 123 -8.18 -4.91 3.90
CA LEU A 123 -6.86 -5.55 3.94
C LEU A 123 -6.75 -6.52 5.11
N ASN A 124 -7.23 -6.13 6.30
CA ASN A 124 -7.30 -7.02 7.46
C ASN A 124 -8.14 -8.27 7.18
N ASP A 125 -9.33 -8.08 6.60
CA ASP A 125 -10.22 -9.19 6.24
C ASP A 125 -9.54 -10.17 5.26
N MET A 126 -8.81 -9.65 4.25
CA MET A 126 -8.05 -10.49 3.32
C MET A 126 -6.92 -11.27 3.99
N LEU A 127 -6.21 -10.63 4.91
CA LEU A 127 -5.10 -11.23 5.65
C LEU A 127 -5.56 -12.11 6.82
N ASN A 128 -6.88 -12.19 7.06
CA ASN A 128 -7.50 -12.91 8.19
C ASN A 128 -6.88 -12.50 9.54
N ARG A 129 -6.82 -11.19 9.79
CA ARG A 129 -6.29 -10.60 11.02
C ARG A 129 -7.18 -9.47 11.55
N ASP A 130 -7.13 -9.26 12.85
CA ASP A 130 -7.97 -8.24 13.51
C ASP A 130 -7.51 -6.82 13.19
N LYS A 131 -6.20 -6.61 13.11
CA LYS A 131 -5.60 -5.29 12.86
C LYS A 131 -4.24 -5.37 12.18
N LEU A 132 -3.85 -4.29 11.51
CA LEU A 132 -2.49 -4.05 11.06
C LEU A 132 -1.62 -3.61 12.23
N ASP A 133 -0.33 -3.93 12.19
CA ASP A 133 0.62 -3.59 13.26
C ASP A 133 0.88 -2.08 13.34
N ALA A 134 0.87 -1.38 12.21
CA ALA A 134 0.91 0.09 12.12
C ALA A 134 0.19 0.58 10.86
N THR A 135 -0.40 1.77 10.92
CA THR A 135 -1.08 2.40 9.78
C THR A 135 -0.70 3.86 9.63
N LEU A 136 -0.70 4.35 8.38
CA LEU A 136 -0.50 5.74 8.02
C LEU A 136 -1.50 6.13 6.92
N VAL A 137 -2.14 7.29 7.07
CA VAL A 137 -3.01 7.88 6.04
C VAL A 137 -2.48 9.24 5.66
N LEU A 138 -2.30 9.48 4.37
CA LEU A 138 -1.90 10.78 3.83
C LEU A 138 -2.88 11.23 2.74
N ILE A 139 -3.12 12.53 2.67
CA ILE A 139 -4.03 13.13 1.69
C ILE A 139 -3.22 13.76 0.57
N ASP A 140 -3.19 13.09 -0.61
CA ASP A 140 -2.46 13.50 -1.81
C ASP A 140 -1.08 14.14 -1.51
N PRO A 141 -0.18 13.44 -0.81
CA PRO A 141 0.99 14.08 -0.20
C PRO A 141 1.97 14.69 -1.20
N LYS A 142 1.99 14.21 -2.43
CA LYS A 142 2.77 14.78 -3.53
C LYS A 142 2.08 15.98 -4.17
N ASP A 143 0.77 15.86 -4.41
CA ASP A 143 0.01 16.86 -5.15
C ASP A 143 -0.49 18.00 -4.26
N ARG A 144 -0.68 17.71 -2.97
CA ARG A 144 -1.10 18.66 -1.92
C ARG A 144 -0.23 18.52 -0.67
N PRO A 145 1.07 18.84 -0.77
CA PRO A 145 2.01 18.65 0.33
C PRO A 145 1.61 19.49 1.55
N LYS A 146 1.72 18.90 2.73
CA LYS A 146 1.48 19.55 4.01
C LYS A 146 2.70 19.41 4.89
N SER A 147 2.96 20.42 5.73
CA SER A 147 4.11 20.44 6.64
C SER A 147 4.11 19.29 7.64
N GLU A 148 2.93 18.82 8.06
CA GLU A 148 2.79 17.67 8.97
C GLU A 148 3.12 16.31 8.36
N ASN A 149 3.09 16.17 7.03
CA ASN A 149 3.28 14.87 6.38
C ASN A 149 4.61 14.19 6.75
N GLU A 150 5.69 14.95 6.84
CA GLU A 150 7.00 14.41 7.21
C GLU A 150 7.01 13.85 8.63
N ASN A 151 6.40 14.55 9.58
CA ASN A 151 6.27 14.07 10.95
C ASN A 151 5.39 12.80 11.02
N MET A 152 4.28 12.77 10.28
CA MET A 152 3.40 11.60 10.23
C MET A 152 4.12 10.37 9.66
N ILE A 153 4.92 10.55 8.61
CA ILE A 153 5.73 9.46 8.03
C ILE A 153 6.78 8.99 9.05
N LYS A 154 7.45 9.93 9.72
CA LYS A 154 8.45 9.59 10.74
C LYS A 154 7.83 8.81 11.90
N GLU A 155 6.72 9.29 12.47
CA GLU A 155 6.01 8.58 13.54
C GLU A 155 5.56 7.17 13.12
N PHE A 156 5.15 7.01 11.87
CA PHE A 156 4.82 5.69 11.31
C PHE A 156 6.07 4.80 11.24
N CYS A 157 7.20 5.33 10.74
CA CYS A 157 8.46 4.60 10.69
C CYS A 157 8.93 4.20 12.09
N ASP A 158 8.86 5.11 13.07
CA ASP A 158 9.20 4.82 14.48
C ASP A 158 8.35 3.66 15.02
N LYS A 159 7.04 3.63 14.73
CA LYS A 159 6.15 2.51 15.11
C LYS A 159 6.57 1.20 14.43
N VAL A 160 6.89 1.26 13.15
CA VAL A 160 7.36 0.06 12.38
C VAL A 160 8.68 -0.46 12.92
N GLU A 161 9.57 0.41 13.39
CA GLU A 161 10.86 0.02 13.98
C GLU A 161 10.70 -0.66 15.34
N LEU A 162 9.66 -0.31 16.09
CA LEU A 162 9.35 -0.91 17.39
C LEU A 162 8.65 -2.28 17.28
N LEU A 163 8.22 -2.71 16.10
CA LEU A 163 7.64 -4.05 15.90
C LEU A 163 8.72 -5.12 16.12
N GLN A 164 8.46 -6.00 17.08
CA GLN A 164 9.35 -7.13 17.42
C GLN A 164 8.75 -8.44 16.94
#